data_dd9cfbc0bbd1ebe01f4c9fb43a97edb7
#
_entry.id   dd9cfbc0bbd1ebe01f4c9fb43a97edb7
#
_cell.length_a   1.000
_cell.length_b   1.000
_cell.length_c   1.000
_cell.angle_alpha   90.00
_cell.angle_beta   90.00
_cell.angle_gamma   90.00
#
_symmetry.space_group_name_H-M   'P 1'
#
loop_
_entity.id
_entity.type
_entity.pdbx_description
1 polymer ?
#
loop_
_entity_poly.entity_id
_entity_poly.type
_entity_poly.pdbx_seq_one_letter_code
_entity_poly.pdbx_strand_id
1 'polypeptide(L)'
;MKLTKAWTLLALGLAGAVFGTAAIAQKKYDPGADDKEIKIGQIGPYSGPASAYGTIGKTIGAYFDKVNAEGGINGRKLKYLPLDDGYNPAKTVEMARKLVEEEEVLLVFNPLGTATNTAIRKYMNEKKVPQLFTATGATKFGDPKNFPYTMGWQPPYAAEARIYAQHLLETQPGAKVAVLYQNDDFGKDYVQGFEEGLGDKAKAMIVSKVTYEVTDPTIDSQMLSLKASGATAFLDITTPKFAAMAIKKAAEIGWKPIHYLTNVSVSVSSVMTPAGLQNGVGLLTAAYVKDPTDPQWQQDAGMKDWLAFMAKYNAGASVTDNSNVYGYSAAQTMVQVLKQCGDNLTHDNVMKQAANLDLTLPMLLPGVNVKTGPDDFYPIEREQLAKFDGKTWVLFGKVYGR
;
A
#
# COMPACT_ATOMS: atom_id res chain seq x y z
N MET A 1 32.69 45.32 85.56
CA MET A 1 33.71 45.95 84.71
C MET A 1 33.92 45.03 83.47
N LYS A 2 33.79 45.59 82.31
CA LYS A 2 33.99 45.04 80.94
C LYS A 2 32.83 44.24 80.30
N LEU A 3 32.12 44.98 79.42
CA LEU A 3 31.22 44.53 78.35
C LEU A 3 31.99 43.73 77.32
N THR A 4 31.33 42.71 76.72
CA THR A 4 31.62 42.26 75.39
C THR A 4 30.33 42.02 74.62
N LYS A 5 30.17 42.77 73.54
CA LYS A 5 29.02 42.72 72.60
C LYS A 5 29.19 41.47 71.74
N ALA A 6 28.14 40.64 71.61
CA ALA A 6 28.00 39.64 70.59
C ALA A 6 27.18 40.14 69.39
N TRP A 7 27.73 40.16 68.24
CA TRP A 7 27.03 40.49 66.95
C TRP A 7 26.40 39.23 66.39
N THR A 8 25.07 39.25 66.21
CA THR A 8 24.34 38.21 65.53
C THR A 8 24.20 38.63 64.08
N LEU A 9 24.85 37.87 63.22
CA LEU A 9 24.70 37.98 61.76
C LEU A 9 23.46 37.20 61.34
N LEU A 10 22.48 37.87 60.75
CA LEU A 10 21.31 37.32 60.09
C LEU A 10 21.71 36.98 58.66
N ALA A 11 21.82 35.69 58.33
CA ALA A 11 21.98 35.25 56.94
C ALA A 11 20.59 35.05 56.33
N LEU A 12 20.15 35.97 55.47
CA LEU A 12 19.00 35.78 54.57
C LEU A 12 19.42 34.82 53.44
N GLY A 13 18.93 33.59 53.49
CA GLY A 13 19.01 32.65 52.38
C GLY A 13 17.96 33.00 51.31
N LEU A 14 18.37 33.58 50.16
CA LEU A 14 17.55 33.66 48.95
C LEU A 14 17.44 32.25 48.35
N ALA A 15 16.34 31.56 48.58
CA ALA A 15 15.97 30.36 47.79
C ALA A 15 15.49 30.83 46.43
N GLY A 16 16.37 30.85 45.44
CA GLY A 16 16.03 31.04 44.02
C GLY A 16 15.22 29.85 43.52
N ALA A 17 13.92 30.00 43.41
CA ALA A 17 13.07 29.06 42.69
C ALA A 17 13.42 29.16 41.19
N VAL A 18 14.20 28.23 40.71
CA VAL A 18 14.41 28.01 39.26
C VAL A 18 13.11 27.42 38.71
N PHE A 19 12.18 28.30 38.28
CA PHE A 19 11.11 27.90 37.41
C PHE A 19 11.75 27.49 36.04
N GLY A 20 11.99 26.23 35.88
CA GLY A 20 12.28 25.65 34.55
C GLY A 20 11.06 25.93 33.66
N THR A 21 11.16 26.95 32.82
CA THR A 21 10.22 27.12 31.71
C THR A 21 10.38 25.92 30.82
N ALA A 22 9.54 24.89 30.98
CA ALA A 22 9.36 23.90 29.93
C ALA A 22 9.02 24.69 28.67
N ALA A 23 9.94 24.72 27.71
CA ALA A 23 9.68 25.32 26.43
C ALA A 23 8.51 24.52 25.82
N ILE A 24 7.31 25.08 25.88
CA ILE A 24 6.14 24.54 25.16
C ILE A 24 6.54 24.65 23.71
N ALA A 25 6.80 23.50 23.07
CA ALA A 25 7.10 23.45 21.66
C ALA A 25 5.96 24.14 20.91
N GLN A 26 6.30 25.22 20.20
CA GLN A 26 5.31 26.03 19.50
C GLN A 26 4.63 25.14 18.44
N LYS A 27 3.30 25.03 18.52
CA LYS A 27 2.50 24.32 17.52
C LYS A 27 2.72 24.91 16.13
N LYS A 28 2.89 24.03 15.13
CA LYS A 28 3.09 24.44 13.74
C LYS A 28 2.15 23.65 12.84
N TYR A 29 1.39 24.39 12.04
CA TYR A 29 0.40 23.79 11.15
C TYR A 29 0.54 24.38 9.75
N ASP A 30 0.53 23.50 8.75
CA ASP A 30 0.23 23.85 7.37
C ASP A 30 -1.28 23.72 7.11
N PRO A 31 -1.81 24.17 5.97
CA PRO A 31 -3.21 23.97 5.61
C PRO A 31 -3.65 22.53 5.83
N GLY A 32 -4.88 22.34 6.33
CA GLY A 32 -5.44 21.04 6.62
C GLY A 32 -5.19 20.48 8.02
N ALA A 33 -4.51 21.24 8.89
CA ALA A 33 -4.36 20.87 10.29
C ALA A 33 -4.59 22.06 11.23
N ASP A 34 -5.17 21.77 12.39
CA ASP A 34 -5.32 22.73 13.49
C ASP A 34 -5.33 22.00 14.85
N ASP A 35 -5.78 22.68 15.90
CA ASP A 35 -5.88 22.10 17.26
C ASP A 35 -6.99 21.05 17.42
N LYS A 36 -7.90 20.94 16.45
CA LYS A 36 -9.11 20.10 16.54
C LYS A 36 -9.18 19.00 15.51
N GLU A 37 -8.68 19.26 14.30
CA GLU A 37 -8.79 18.32 13.19
C GLU A 37 -7.55 18.24 12.31
N ILE A 38 -7.44 17.12 11.59
CA ILE A 38 -6.47 16.86 10.53
C ILE A 38 -7.26 16.41 9.31
N LYS A 39 -7.21 17.19 8.21
CA LYS A 39 -7.87 16.85 6.96
C LYS A 39 -6.97 15.97 6.10
N ILE A 40 -7.49 14.82 5.70
CA ILE A 40 -6.77 13.83 4.88
C ILE A 40 -7.60 13.57 3.64
N GLY A 41 -7.07 13.91 2.46
CA GLY A 41 -7.66 13.58 1.18
C GLY A 41 -7.32 12.15 0.75
N GLN A 42 -8.20 11.55 -0.03
CA GLN A 42 -7.95 10.27 -0.71
C GLN A 42 -8.60 10.29 -2.08
N ILE A 43 -7.95 9.68 -3.08
CA ILE A 43 -8.47 9.54 -4.44
C ILE A 43 -8.40 8.07 -4.82
N GLY A 44 -9.50 7.50 -5.27
CA GLY A 44 -9.52 6.10 -5.67
C GLY A 44 -10.74 5.73 -6.50
N PRO A 45 -10.72 4.54 -7.13
CA PRO A 45 -11.81 4.08 -7.99
C PRO A 45 -12.94 3.50 -7.14
N TYR A 46 -13.86 4.32 -6.69
CA TYR A 46 -15.10 3.86 -6.04
C TYR A 46 -16.17 3.45 -7.07
N SER A 47 -15.98 3.80 -8.33
CA SER A 47 -16.77 3.40 -9.49
C SER A 47 -15.87 2.89 -10.63
N GLY A 48 -16.49 2.40 -11.72
CA GLY A 48 -15.79 1.99 -12.94
C GLY A 48 -15.13 0.61 -12.86
N PRO A 49 -14.27 0.28 -13.85
CA PRO A 49 -13.75 -1.06 -14.05
C PRO A 49 -12.78 -1.54 -12.94
N ALA A 50 -12.17 -0.62 -12.20
CA ALA A 50 -11.28 -0.92 -11.08
C ALA A 50 -11.95 -0.75 -9.69
N SER A 51 -13.30 -0.66 -9.65
CA SER A 51 -14.06 -0.38 -8.42
C SER A 51 -13.94 -1.44 -7.32
N ALA A 52 -13.46 -2.63 -7.63
CA ALA A 52 -13.11 -3.63 -6.60
C ALA A 52 -12.11 -3.07 -5.58
N TYR A 53 -11.20 -2.20 -6.00
CA TYR A 53 -10.25 -1.54 -5.11
C TYR A 53 -10.87 -0.46 -4.19
N GLY A 54 -12.09 -0.01 -4.46
CA GLY A 54 -12.78 0.99 -3.64
C GLY A 54 -12.96 0.56 -2.18
N THR A 55 -12.88 -0.74 -1.91
CA THR A 55 -12.89 -1.29 -0.55
C THR A 55 -11.70 -0.81 0.29
N ILE A 56 -10.55 -0.53 -0.33
CA ILE A 56 -9.35 0.00 0.34
C ILE A 56 -9.66 1.34 1.01
N GLY A 57 -10.16 2.30 0.24
CA GLY A 57 -10.49 3.63 0.76
C GLY A 57 -11.62 3.61 1.80
N LYS A 58 -12.61 2.72 1.64
CA LYS A 58 -13.67 2.51 2.65
C LYS A 58 -13.09 1.97 3.96
N THR A 59 -12.16 1.02 3.90
CA THR A 59 -11.52 0.46 5.09
C THR A 59 -10.61 1.47 5.79
N ILE A 60 -9.91 2.32 5.03
CA ILE A 60 -9.14 3.43 5.58
C ILE A 60 -10.06 4.38 6.36
N GLY A 61 -11.20 4.77 5.76
CA GLY A 61 -12.19 5.62 6.43
C GLY A 61 -12.70 4.99 7.73
N ALA A 62 -13.09 3.72 7.69
CA ALA A 62 -13.53 2.98 8.88
C ALA A 62 -12.44 2.90 9.97
N TYR A 63 -11.16 2.80 9.58
CA TYR A 63 -10.07 2.83 10.54
C TYR A 63 -9.88 4.21 11.17
N PHE A 64 -10.02 5.28 10.41
CA PHE A 64 -10.00 6.65 10.94
C PHE A 64 -11.19 6.94 11.85
N ASP A 65 -12.37 6.38 11.56
CA ASP A 65 -13.54 6.45 12.46
C ASP A 65 -13.25 5.75 13.80
N LYS A 66 -12.59 4.57 13.78
CA LYS A 66 -12.10 3.91 14.98
C LYS A 66 -11.16 4.82 15.77
N VAL A 67 -10.14 5.40 15.13
CA VAL A 67 -9.19 6.33 15.75
C VAL A 67 -9.92 7.54 16.37
N ASN A 68 -10.89 8.09 15.67
CA ASN A 68 -11.72 9.18 16.13
C ASN A 68 -12.57 8.82 17.35
N ALA A 69 -13.13 7.60 17.36
CA ALA A 69 -13.89 7.10 18.52
C ALA A 69 -13.00 6.92 19.76
N GLU A 70 -11.72 6.63 19.57
CA GLU A 70 -10.71 6.47 20.63
C GLU A 70 -10.06 7.80 21.07
N GLY A 71 -10.55 8.94 20.60
CA GLY A 71 -10.07 10.26 21.02
C GLY A 71 -9.26 11.01 19.95
N GLY A 72 -9.01 10.41 18.80
CA GLY A 72 -8.24 11.00 17.71
C GLY A 72 -6.73 10.91 17.93
N ILE A 73 -5.97 11.75 17.23
CA ILE A 73 -4.51 11.83 17.35
C ILE A 73 -4.13 13.09 18.10
N ASN A 74 -3.57 12.93 19.29
CA ASN A 74 -3.22 14.06 20.18
C ASN A 74 -4.41 15.01 20.38
N GLY A 75 -5.64 14.46 20.53
CA GLY A 75 -6.88 15.20 20.69
C GLY A 75 -7.51 15.75 19.40
N ARG A 76 -6.88 15.56 18.25
CA ARG A 76 -7.39 16.00 16.93
C ARG A 76 -8.16 14.89 16.25
N LYS A 77 -9.30 15.21 15.65
CA LYS A 77 -10.08 14.28 14.84
C LYS A 77 -9.50 14.21 13.42
N LEU A 78 -9.53 13.03 12.84
CA LEU A 78 -9.20 12.82 11.43
C LEU A 78 -10.44 13.11 10.58
N LYS A 79 -10.35 14.09 9.70
CA LYS A 79 -11.39 14.39 8.69
C LYS A 79 -10.97 13.77 7.35
N TYR A 80 -11.59 12.65 7.02
CA TYR A 80 -11.27 11.91 5.82
C TYR A 80 -12.15 12.34 4.65
N LEU A 81 -11.55 12.65 3.50
CA LEU A 81 -12.18 13.19 2.30
C LEU A 81 -11.89 12.28 1.09
N PRO A 82 -12.62 11.15 0.93
CA PRO A 82 -12.46 10.27 -0.21
C PRO A 82 -13.17 10.82 -1.45
N LEU A 83 -12.48 10.82 -2.60
CA LEU A 83 -13.02 11.24 -3.90
C LEU A 83 -12.87 10.12 -4.93
N ASP A 84 -13.90 9.97 -5.78
CA ASP A 84 -13.96 8.96 -6.83
C ASP A 84 -13.39 9.50 -8.15
N ASP A 85 -12.33 8.87 -8.64
CA ASP A 85 -11.78 9.16 -9.96
C ASP A 85 -12.15 8.13 -11.05
N GLY A 86 -12.85 7.03 -10.68
CA GLY A 86 -13.17 5.95 -11.60
C GLY A 86 -11.96 5.32 -12.28
N TYR A 87 -10.77 5.42 -11.67
CA TYR A 87 -9.47 5.00 -12.24
C TYR A 87 -9.09 5.78 -13.52
N ASN A 88 -9.48 7.05 -13.62
CA ASN A 88 -9.22 7.92 -14.77
C ASN A 88 -8.21 9.00 -14.40
N PRO A 89 -7.00 9.02 -14.99
CA PRO A 89 -5.95 9.99 -14.66
C PRO A 89 -6.37 11.46 -14.79
N ALA A 90 -7.21 11.80 -15.77
CA ALA A 90 -7.70 13.18 -15.93
C ALA A 90 -8.61 13.58 -14.76
N LYS A 91 -9.50 12.70 -14.32
CA LYS A 91 -10.32 12.94 -13.12
C LYS A 91 -9.46 12.97 -11.85
N THR A 92 -8.42 12.15 -11.78
CA THR A 92 -7.49 12.19 -10.63
C THR A 92 -6.85 13.57 -10.48
N VAL A 93 -6.46 14.22 -11.60
CA VAL A 93 -5.93 15.59 -11.59
C VAL A 93 -6.96 16.60 -11.07
N GLU A 94 -8.23 16.48 -11.51
CA GLU A 94 -9.33 17.33 -11.02
C GLU A 94 -9.54 17.13 -9.50
N MET A 95 -9.62 15.88 -9.05
CA MET A 95 -9.81 15.56 -7.63
C MET A 95 -8.62 16.01 -6.76
N ALA A 96 -7.39 15.88 -7.25
CA ALA A 96 -6.21 16.35 -6.54
C ALA A 96 -6.23 17.87 -6.36
N ARG A 97 -6.60 18.63 -7.40
CA ARG A 97 -6.76 20.08 -7.31
C ARG A 97 -7.83 20.48 -6.30
N LYS A 98 -8.98 19.81 -6.35
CA LYS A 98 -10.06 20.03 -5.38
C LYS A 98 -9.59 19.82 -3.94
N LEU A 99 -8.90 18.71 -3.67
CA LEU A 99 -8.40 18.41 -2.32
C LEU A 99 -7.36 19.44 -1.85
N VAL A 100 -6.47 19.88 -2.73
CA VAL A 100 -5.37 20.79 -2.37
C VAL A 100 -5.81 22.25 -2.33
N GLU A 101 -6.59 22.70 -3.34
CA GLU A 101 -6.87 24.13 -3.55
C GLU A 101 -8.22 24.58 -2.92
N GLU A 102 -9.20 23.67 -2.78
CA GLU A 102 -10.52 24.00 -2.21
C GLU A 102 -10.69 23.45 -0.79
N GLU A 103 -10.36 22.15 -0.60
CA GLU A 103 -10.51 21.50 0.71
C GLU A 103 -9.32 21.78 1.64
N GLU A 104 -8.17 22.20 1.07
CA GLU A 104 -6.95 22.50 1.81
C GLU A 104 -6.55 21.34 2.74
N VAL A 105 -6.36 20.14 2.18
CA VAL A 105 -5.95 18.96 2.96
C VAL A 105 -4.50 19.02 3.38
N LEU A 106 -4.16 18.48 4.55
CA LEU A 106 -2.77 18.35 4.99
C LEU A 106 -1.97 17.41 4.06
N LEU A 107 -2.61 16.39 3.53
CA LEU A 107 -1.98 15.43 2.62
C LEU A 107 -3.04 14.67 1.82
N VAL A 108 -2.62 14.08 0.70
CA VAL A 108 -3.38 13.06 -0.02
C VAL A 108 -2.79 11.70 0.32
N PHE A 109 -3.58 10.87 1.01
CA PHE A 109 -3.16 9.59 1.54
C PHE A 109 -3.68 8.44 0.68
N ASN A 110 -2.78 7.52 0.33
CA ASN A 110 -3.09 6.28 -0.37
C ASN A 110 -3.92 6.47 -1.66
N PRO A 111 -3.61 7.50 -2.50
CA PRO A 111 -4.27 7.59 -3.81
C PRO A 111 -3.92 6.35 -4.64
N LEU A 112 -4.89 5.81 -5.39
CA LEU A 112 -4.79 4.47 -5.97
C LEU A 112 -4.50 4.49 -7.46
N GLY A 113 -3.59 3.60 -7.88
CA GLY A 113 -3.25 3.32 -9.27
C GLY A 113 -1.93 3.95 -9.74
N THR A 114 -1.29 3.34 -10.72
CA THR A 114 0.00 3.82 -11.23
C THR A 114 -0.15 5.03 -12.14
N ALA A 115 -1.01 4.93 -13.16
CA ALA A 115 -1.25 6.02 -14.09
C ALA A 115 -1.88 7.26 -13.43
N THR A 116 -2.82 7.03 -12.51
CA THR A 116 -3.51 8.06 -11.73
C THR A 116 -2.53 8.83 -10.83
N ASN A 117 -1.71 8.11 -10.05
CA ASN A 117 -0.67 8.71 -9.22
C ASN A 117 0.41 9.44 -10.03
N THR A 118 0.78 8.91 -11.19
CA THR A 118 1.72 9.56 -12.10
C THR A 118 1.20 10.91 -12.57
N ALA A 119 -0.08 11.01 -12.89
CA ALA A 119 -0.71 12.21 -13.40
C ALA A 119 -0.66 13.39 -12.40
N ILE A 120 -0.69 13.11 -11.10
CA ILE A 120 -0.69 14.16 -10.07
C ILE A 120 0.68 14.36 -9.40
N ARG A 121 1.65 13.45 -9.57
CA ARG A 121 2.91 13.45 -8.83
C ARG A 121 3.68 14.77 -8.94
N LYS A 122 3.83 15.31 -10.16
CA LYS A 122 4.51 16.57 -10.40
C LYS A 122 3.80 17.72 -9.68
N TYR A 123 2.49 17.84 -9.87
CA TYR A 123 1.65 18.85 -9.23
C TYR A 123 1.76 18.82 -7.69
N MET A 124 1.64 17.64 -7.08
CA MET A 124 1.73 17.48 -5.62
C MET A 124 3.11 17.94 -5.10
N ASN A 125 4.19 17.58 -5.81
CA ASN A 125 5.55 18.01 -5.44
C ASN A 125 5.78 19.50 -5.63
N GLU A 126 5.26 20.11 -6.70
CA GLU A 126 5.30 21.57 -6.92
C GLU A 126 4.53 22.34 -5.83
N LYS A 127 3.39 21.82 -5.39
CA LYS A 127 2.60 22.39 -4.28
C LYS A 127 3.19 22.07 -2.90
N LYS A 128 4.16 21.15 -2.82
CA LYS A 128 4.73 20.62 -1.57
C LYS A 128 3.69 20.01 -0.63
N VAL A 129 2.63 19.41 -1.18
CA VAL A 129 1.63 18.68 -0.44
C VAL A 129 1.93 17.19 -0.54
N PRO A 130 2.05 16.46 0.59
CA PRO A 130 2.38 15.04 0.57
C PRO A 130 1.37 14.20 -0.22
N GLN A 131 1.86 13.44 -1.20
CA GLN A 131 1.20 12.32 -1.86
C GLN A 131 1.75 11.06 -1.24
N LEU A 132 1.17 10.68 -0.10
CA LEU A 132 1.83 9.77 0.83
C LEU A 132 1.22 8.37 0.79
N PHE A 133 2.12 7.38 0.77
CA PHE A 133 1.77 5.95 0.75
C PHE A 133 0.84 5.59 -0.40
N THR A 134 1.24 5.99 -1.61
CA THR A 134 0.47 5.71 -2.83
C THR A 134 0.15 4.23 -2.95
N ALA A 135 -1.10 3.89 -3.31
CA ALA A 135 -1.54 2.52 -3.54
C ALA A 135 -1.10 2.03 -4.92
N THR A 136 0.19 1.86 -5.08
CA THR A 136 0.87 1.28 -6.23
C THR A 136 2.29 0.87 -5.83
N GLY A 137 2.77 -0.24 -6.37
CA GLY A 137 4.15 -0.69 -6.23
C GLY A 137 5.06 -0.25 -7.37
N ALA A 138 4.63 0.68 -8.25
CA ALA A 138 5.49 1.11 -9.34
C ALA A 138 6.79 1.73 -8.81
N THR A 139 7.92 1.20 -9.25
CA THR A 139 9.27 1.50 -8.74
C THR A 139 9.58 2.99 -8.73
N LYS A 140 9.03 3.74 -9.68
CA LYS A 140 9.25 5.18 -9.77
C LYS A 140 8.76 6.00 -8.57
N PHE A 141 7.90 5.47 -7.70
CA PHE A 141 7.42 6.18 -6.51
C PHE A 141 8.38 6.10 -5.32
N GLY A 142 9.47 5.35 -5.43
CA GLY A 142 10.58 5.30 -4.49
C GLY A 142 11.73 6.27 -4.81
N ASP A 143 11.45 7.48 -5.29
CA ASP A 143 12.44 8.48 -5.72
C ASP A 143 12.41 9.75 -4.84
N PRO A 144 12.99 9.73 -3.63
CA PRO A 144 13.01 10.88 -2.73
C PRO A 144 13.77 12.08 -3.29
N LYS A 145 14.76 11.85 -4.15
CA LYS A 145 15.62 12.91 -4.70
C LYS A 145 14.85 13.84 -5.63
N ASN A 146 14.02 13.30 -6.52
CA ASN A 146 13.31 14.09 -7.51
C ASN A 146 11.86 14.41 -7.08
N PHE A 147 11.29 13.58 -6.20
CA PHE A 147 9.91 13.68 -5.74
C PHE A 147 9.79 13.53 -4.22
N PRO A 148 10.35 14.49 -3.44
CA PRO A 148 10.43 14.37 -1.97
C PRO A 148 9.07 14.37 -1.25
N TYR A 149 7.98 14.75 -1.92
CA TYR A 149 6.62 14.74 -1.38
C TYR A 149 5.79 13.55 -1.88
N THR A 150 6.43 12.53 -2.48
CA THR A 150 5.72 11.32 -2.93
C THR A 150 6.42 10.07 -2.42
N MET A 151 5.68 9.19 -1.76
CA MET A 151 6.18 7.90 -1.26
C MET A 151 5.17 6.79 -1.52
N GLY A 152 5.62 5.61 -1.96
CA GLY A 152 4.83 4.38 -2.05
C GLY A 152 4.55 3.76 -0.69
N TRP A 153 3.81 2.63 -0.67
CA TRP A 153 3.61 1.84 0.56
C TRP A 153 3.87 0.35 0.35
N GLN A 154 3.29 -0.24 -0.68
CA GLN A 154 3.40 -1.68 -0.97
C GLN A 154 4.75 -2.03 -1.63
N PRO A 155 5.10 -3.33 -1.71
CA PRO A 155 6.33 -3.77 -2.35
C PRO A 155 6.46 -3.29 -3.79
N PRO A 156 7.71 -3.02 -4.26
CA PRO A 156 7.94 -2.63 -5.65
C PRO A 156 7.57 -3.76 -6.63
N TYR A 157 6.79 -3.45 -7.65
CA TYR A 157 6.36 -4.41 -8.68
C TYR A 157 7.53 -5.11 -9.38
N ALA A 158 8.60 -4.37 -9.67
CA ALA A 158 9.78 -4.98 -10.26
C ALA A 158 10.46 -5.98 -9.29
N ALA A 159 10.38 -5.77 -7.96
CA ALA A 159 10.90 -6.72 -6.98
C ALA A 159 10.06 -7.99 -6.95
N GLU A 160 8.74 -7.88 -6.89
CA GLU A 160 7.81 -9.01 -6.98
C GLU A 160 8.02 -9.82 -8.25
N ALA A 161 8.14 -9.14 -9.40
CA ALA A 161 8.36 -9.79 -10.69
C ALA A 161 9.70 -10.57 -10.73
N ARG A 162 10.76 -10.04 -10.10
CA ARG A 162 12.04 -10.76 -9.95
C ARG A 162 11.90 -12.03 -9.11
N ILE A 163 11.04 -12.02 -8.08
CA ILE A 163 10.74 -13.23 -7.28
C ILE A 163 10.10 -14.30 -8.15
N TYR A 164 9.15 -13.93 -9.01
CA TYR A 164 8.51 -14.86 -9.95
C TYR A 164 9.52 -15.43 -10.97
N ALA A 165 10.37 -14.58 -11.53
CA ALA A 165 11.41 -14.99 -12.46
C ALA A 165 12.40 -15.97 -11.80
N GLN A 166 12.86 -15.67 -10.57
CA GLN A 166 13.75 -16.54 -9.81
C GLN A 166 13.09 -17.91 -9.55
N HIS A 167 11.85 -17.93 -9.06
CA HIS A 167 11.12 -19.18 -8.82
C HIS A 167 10.95 -19.99 -10.10
N LEU A 168 10.63 -19.33 -11.22
CA LEU A 168 10.48 -20.00 -12.51
C LEU A 168 11.82 -20.63 -12.98
N LEU A 169 12.92 -19.90 -12.84
CA LEU A 169 14.26 -20.42 -13.20
C LEU A 169 14.69 -21.59 -12.33
N GLU A 170 14.33 -21.60 -11.05
CA GLU A 170 14.64 -22.67 -10.10
C GLU A 170 13.81 -23.94 -10.38
N THR A 171 12.55 -23.77 -10.78
CA THR A 171 11.61 -24.89 -10.91
C THR A 171 11.42 -25.38 -12.35
N GLN A 172 11.49 -24.48 -13.35
CA GLN A 172 11.23 -24.75 -14.75
C GLN A 172 12.14 -23.89 -15.66
N PRO A 173 13.47 -24.13 -15.67
CA PRO A 173 14.44 -23.28 -16.37
C PRO A 173 14.28 -23.23 -17.90
N GLY A 174 13.50 -24.16 -18.49
CA GLY A 174 13.17 -24.23 -19.92
C GLY A 174 11.76 -23.73 -20.27
N ALA A 175 11.04 -23.15 -19.32
CA ALA A 175 9.67 -22.69 -19.55
C ALA A 175 9.61 -21.59 -20.62
N LYS A 176 8.55 -21.65 -21.44
CA LYS A 176 8.14 -20.57 -22.33
C LYS A 176 7.09 -19.72 -21.63
N VAL A 177 7.31 -18.43 -21.57
CA VAL A 177 6.47 -17.49 -20.82
C VAL A 177 5.62 -16.66 -21.76
N ALA A 178 4.31 -16.64 -21.50
CA ALA A 178 3.39 -15.65 -22.03
C ALA A 178 3.09 -14.59 -20.97
N VAL A 179 2.94 -13.34 -21.38
CA VAL A 179 2.68 -12.20 -20.47
C VAL A 179 1.43 -11.46 -20.92
N LEU A 180 0.47 -11.30 -20.01
CA LEU A 180 -0.65 -10.36 -20.14
C LEU A 180 -0.44 -9.21 -19.18
N TYR A 181 -0.48 -7.97 -19.67
CA TYR A 181 -0.25 -6.83 -18.80
C TYR A 181 -1.07 -5.60 -19.19
N GLN A 182 -1.45 -4.79 -18.20
CA GLN A 182 -2.11 -3.52 -18.45
C GLN A 182 -1.17 -2.59 -19.22
N ASN A 183 -1.68 -1.92 -20.25
CA ASN A 183 -0.87 -1.09 -21.15
C ASN A 183 -0.54 0.28 -20.55
N ASP A 184 0.09 0.26 -19.37
CA ASP A 184 0.56 1.46 -18.67
C ASP A 184 1.84 1.16 -17.88
N ASP A 185 2.26 2.09 -17.03
CA ASP A 185 3.48 1.93 -16.23
C ASP A 185 3.35 0.84 -15.15
N PHE A 186 2.12 0.47 -14.71
CA PHE A 186 1.90 -0.69 -13.84
C PHE A 186 2.38 -1.98 -14.52
N GLY A 187 1.85 -2.25 -15.70
CA GLY A 187 2.21 -3.44 -16.44
C GLY A 187 3.67 -3.46 -16.88
N LYS A 188 4.18 -2.31 -17.33
CA LYS A 188 5.57 -2.18 -17.81
C LYS A 188 6.60 -2.38 -16.71
N ASP A 189 6.34 -1.92 -15.49
CA ASP A 189 7.24 -2.08 -14.35
C ASP A 189 7.41 -3.57 -13.97
N TYR A 190 6.31 -4.34 -13.98
CA TYR A 190 6.39 -5.80 -13.79
C TYR A 190 7.14 -6.50 -14.92
N VAL A 191 6.84 -6.15 -16.19
CA VAL A 191 7.53 -6.75 -17.34
C VAL A 191 9.03 -6.52 -17.25
N GLN A 192 9.44 -5.29 -16.93
CA GLN A 192 10.85 -4.94 -16.75
C GLN A 192 11.47 -5.76 -15.61
N GLY A 193 10.86 -5.80 -14.43
CA GLY A 193 11.36 -6.56 -13.29
C GLY A 193 11.46 -8.06 -13.57
N PHE A 194 10.52 -8.61 -14.33
CA PHE A 194 10.55 -10.02 -14.73
C PHE A 194 11.69 -10.30 -15.72
N GLU A 195 11.87 -9.44 -16.73
CA GLU A 195 12.98 -9.51 -17.69
C GLU A 195 14.34 -9.40 -16.98
N GLU A 196 14.49 -8.48 -16.04
CA GLU A 196 15.68 -8.33 -15.17
C GLU A 196 15.95 -9.62 -14.38
N GLY A 197 14.91 -10.21 -13.79
CA GLY A 197 15.02 -11.46 -13.02
C GLY A 197 15.41 -12.67 -13.86
N LEU A 198 14.97 -12.74 -15.13
CA LEU A 198 15.37 -13.78 -16.08
C LEU A 198 16.79 -13.55 -16.64
N GLY A 199 17.28 -12.31 -16.65
CA GLY A 199 18.58 -11.94 -17.21
C GLY A 199 18.70 -12.33 -18.69
N ASP A 200 19.82 -12.90 -19.09
CA ASP A 200 20.09 -13.30 -20.49
C ASP A 200 19.08 -14.28 -21.07
N LYS A 201 18.32 -14.99 -20.21
CA LYS A 201 17.31 -15.95 -20.65
C LYS A 201 15.99 -15.29 -21.07
N ALA A 202 15.77 -14.02 -20.73
CA ALA A 202 14.50 -13.33 -20.97
C ALA A 202 14.06 -13.42 -22.44
N LYS A 203 14.96 -13.11 -23.38
CA LYS A 203 14.67 -13.14 -24.83
C LYS A 203 14.27 -14.53 -25.34
N ALA A 204 14.83 -15.59 -24.78
CA ALA A 204 14.53 -16.96 -25.18
C ALA A 204 13.27 -17.52 -24.50
N MET A 205 13.02 -17.09 -23.26
CA MET A 205 11.91 -17.61 -22.45
C MET A 205 10.60 -16.88 -22.73
N ILE A 206 10.60 -15.55 -22.90
CA ILE A 206 9.37 -14.78 -23.15
C ILE A 206 9.00 -14.89 -24.62
N VAL A 207 7.99 -15.71 -24.92
CA VAL A 207 7.55 -16.02 -26.29
C VAL A 207 6.35 -15.16 -26.75
N SER A 208 5.63 -14.56 -25.85
CA SER A 208 4.48 -13.69 -26.17
C SER A 208 4.26 -12.64 -25.07
N LYS A 209 4.03 -11.40 -25.48
CA LYS A 209 3.59 -10.29 -24.60
C LYS A 209 2.39 -9.62 -25.25
N VAL A 210 1.27 -9.55 -24.52
CA VAL A 210 0.02 -8.93 -25.02
C VAL A 210 -0.49 -7.97 -23.95
N THR A 211 -1.05 -6.87 -24.38
CA THR A 211 -1.61 -5.85 -23.51
C THR A 211 -3.13 -5.91 -23.47
N TYR A 212 -3.68 -5.30 -22.41
CA TYR A 212 -5.07 -4.89 -22.35
C TYR A 212 -5.18 -3.45 -21.82
N GLU A 213 -6.29 -2.81 -22.15
CA GLU A 213 -6.66 -1.51 -21.57
C GLU A 213 -7.69 -1.72 -20.45
N VAL A 214 -7.63 -0.88 -19.41
CA VAL A 214 -8.58 -0.98 -18.30
C VAL A 214 -10.05 -0.78 -18.72
N THR A 215 -10.25 -0.19 -19.89
CA THR A 215 -11.57 0.05 -20.51
C THR A 215 -12.03 -1.08 -21.43
N ASP A 216 -11.19 -2.09 -21.66
CA ASP A 216 -11.57 -3.22 -22.53
C ASP A 216 -12.77 -3.97 -21.95
N PRO A 217 -13.72 -4.37 -22.77
CA PRO A 217 -14.88 -5.16 -22.32
C PRO A 217 -14.49 -6.60 -21.97
N THR A 218 -13.50 -7.19 -22.67
CA THR A 218 -13.05 -8.58 -22.56
C THR A 218 -11.57 -8.70 -22.97
N ILE A 219 -10.93 -9.80 -22.59
CA ILE A 219 -9.56 -10.17 -22.97
C ILE A 219 -9.50 -11.53 -23.67
N ASP A 220 -10.61 -11.98 -24.24
CA ASP A 220 -10.71 -13.31 -24.83
C ASP A 220 -9.70 -13.54 -25.97
N SER A 221 -9.51 -12.56 -26.85
CA SER A 221 -8.57 -12.60 -27.95
C SER A 221 -7.12 -12.65 -27.47
N GLN A 222 -6.80 -11.88 -26.43
CA GLN A 222 -5.49 -11.89 -25.78
C GLN A 222 -5.19 -13.28 -25.22
N MET A 223 -6.11 -13.88 -24.47
CA MET A 223 -5.93 -15.20 -23.87
C MET A 223 -5.78 -16.32 -24.91
N LEU A 224 -6.52 -16.26 -26.00
CA LEU A 224 -6.36 -17.21 -27.12
C LEU A 224 -4.99 -17.07 -27.78
N SER A 225 -4.52 -15.85 -28.02
CA SER A 225 -3.20 -15.57 -28.58
C SER A 225 -2.08 -16.07 -27.66
N LEU A 226 -2.19 -15.82 -26.35
CA LEU A 226 -1.20 -16.28 -25.36
C LEU A 226 -1.11 -17.81 -25.32
N LYS A 227 -2.25 -18.53 -25.34
CA LYS A 227 -2.27 -19.98 -25.43
C LYS A 227 -1.63 -20.49 -26.75
N ALA A 228 -1.94 -19.83 -27.86
CA ALA A 228 -1.42 -20.22 -29.19
C ALA A 228 0.11 -20.06 -29.30
N SER A 229 0.77 -19.27 -28.46
CA SER A 229 2.22 -19.12 -28.41
C SER A 229 2.94 -20.36 -27.92
N GLY A 230 2.23 -21.35 -27.39
CA GLY A 230 2.81 -22.58 -26.83
C GLY A 230 3.50 -22.34 -25.49
N ALA A 231 3.17 -21.24 -24.76
CA ALA A 231 3.73 -20.94 -23.46
C ALA A 231 3.29 -21.95 -22.40
N THR A 232 4.25 -22.34 -21.55
CA THR A 232 4.08 -23.26 -20.43
C THR A 232 4.04 -22.54 -19.08
N ALA A 233 4.36 -21.23 -19.06
CA ALA A 233 4.20 -20.34 -17.92
C ALA A 233 3.43 -19.08 -18.36
N PHE A 234 2.65 -18.52 -17.44
CA PHE A 234 1.85 -17.32 -17.66
C PHE A 234 2.11 -16.30 -16.56
N LEU A 235 2.54 -15.12 -16.94
CA LEU A 235 2.67 -13.97 -16.07
C LEU A 235 1.45 -13.06 -16.28
N ASP A 236 0.58 -13.03 -15.29
CA ASP A 236 -0.71 -12.34 -15.31
C ASP A 236 -0.63 -11.03 -14.50
N ILE A 237 -0.40 -9.93 -15.20
CA ILE A 237 -0.26 -8.59 -14.62
C ILE A 237 -1.55 -7.81 -14.87
N THR A 238 -2.60 -8.23 -14.18
CA THR A 238 -3.94 -7.70 -14.40
C THR A 238 -4.56 -7.14 -13.11
N THR A 239 -5.47 -6.19 -13.28
CA THR A 239 -6.33 -5.70 -12.20
C THR A 239 -7.49 -6.66 -11.95
N PRO A 240 -8.21 -6.60 -10.80
CA PRO A 240 -9.14 -7.66 -10.33
C PRO A 240 -10.15 -8.17 -11.37
N LYS A 241 -10.82 -7.27 -12.10
CA LYS A 241 -11.77 -7.65 -13.16
C LYS A 241 -11.10 -8.54 -14.22
N PHE A 242 -9.93 -8.12 -14.70
CA PHE A 242 -9.21 -8.83 -15.77
C PHE A 242 -8.51 -10.08 -15.25
N ALA A 243 -8.04 -10.10 -14.01
CA ALA A 243 -7.53 -11.30 -13.37
C ALA A 243 -8.60 -12.41 -13.31
N ALA A 244 -9.80 -12.06 -12.85
CA ALA A 244 -10.91 -13.01 -12.84
C ALA A 244 -11.25 -13.52 -14.25
N MET A 245 -11.24 -12.64 -15.25
CA MET A 245 -11.46 -13.02 -16.67
C MET A 245 -10.34 -13.94 -17.18
N ALA A 246 -9.06 -13.62 -16.89
CA ALA A 246 -7.91 -14.41 -17.36
C ALA A 246 -7.92 -15.83 -16.77
N ILE A 247 -8.13 -15.95 -15.47
CA ILE A 247 -8.21 -17.23 -14.76
C ILE A 247 -9.35 -18.08 -15.32
N LYS A 248 -10.55 -17.50 -15.44
CA LYS A 248 -11.73 -18.18 -15.99
C LYS A 248 -11.48 -18.61 -17.42
N LYS A 249 -10.95 -17.72 -18.27
CA LYS A 249 -10.70 -18.00 -19.68
C LYS A 249 -9.63 -19.06 -19.87
N ALA A 250 -8.55 -19.05 -19.09
CA ALA A 250 -7.52 -20.09 -19.14
C ALA A 250 -8.13 -21.49 -18.91
N ALA A 251 -9.02 -21.60 -17.91
CA ALA A 251 -9.73 -22.85 -17.63
C ALA A 251 -10.68 -23.25 -18.77
N GLU A 252 -11.48 -22.31 -19.28
CA GLU A 252 -12.42 -22.57 -20.41
C GLU A 252 -11.73 -23.08 -21.66
N ILE A 253 -10.57 -22.52 -22.00
CA ILE A 253 -9.82 -22.94 -23.18
C ILE A 253 -8.89 -24.14 -22.91
N GLY A 254 -8.89 -24.67 -21.68
CA GLY A 254 -8.05 -25.79 -21.28
C GLY A 254 -6.54 -25.47 -21.29
N TRP A 255 -6.14 -24.22 -21.05
CA TRP A 255 -4.75 -23.81 -20.91
C TRP A 255 -4.31 -23.88 -19.45
N LYS A 256 -3.30 -24.68 -19.15
CA LYS A 256 -2.83 -24.97 -17.78
C LYS A 256 -1.34 -24.65 -17.63
N PRO A 257 -0.91 -23.39 -17.77
CA PRO A 257 0.46 -22.99 -17.53
C PRO A 257 0.79 -22.95 -16.04
N ILE A 258 2.07 -22.83 -15.68
CA ILE A 258 2.43 -22.29 -14.37
C ILE A 258 1.98 -20.84 -14.38
N HIS A 259 1.02 -20.48 -13.52
CA HIS A 259 0.34 -19.19 -13.58
C HIS A 259 0.76 -18.32 -12.40
N TYR A 260 1.49 -17.24 -12.66
CA TYR A 260 1.85 -16.19 -11.71
C TYR A 260 0.86 -15.05 -11.82
N LEU A 261 0.23 -14.72 -10.70
CA LEU A 261 -0.73 -13.62 -10.58
C LEU A 261 -0.15 -12.53 -9.69
N THR A 262 -0.20 -11.27 -10.16
CA THR A 262 0.23 -10.11 -9.36
C THR A 262 -0.51 -10.03 -8.02
N ASN A 263 0.20 -9.62 -6.97
CA ASN A 263 -0.34 -9.56 -5.60
C ASN A 263 -1.53 -8.60 -5.44
N VAL A 264 -1.68 -7.62 -6.32
CA VAL A 264 -2.80 -6.67 -6.28
C VAL A 264 -4.14 -7.27 -6.74
N SER A 265 -4.15 -8.51 -7.23
CA SER A 265 -5.35 -9.17 -7.78
C SER A 265 -5.63 -10.55 -7.15
N VAL A 266 -5.22 -10.76 -5.90
CA VAL A 266 -5.32 -12.08 -5.23
C VAL A 266 -6.55 -12.23 -4.31
N SER A 267 -7.44 -11.24 -4.26
CA SER A 267 -8.61 -11.28 -3.38
C SER A 267 -9.49 -12.51 -3.66
N VAL A 268 -9.76 -13.28 -2.61
CA VAL A 268 -10.61 -14.47 -2.73
C VAL A 268 -12.03 -14.06 -3.10
N SER A 269 -12.58 -13.01 -2.49
CA SER A 269 -13.95 -12.57 -2.76
C SER A 269 -14.11 -11.84 -4.10
N SER A 270 -13.21 -10.94 -4.46
CA SER A 270 -13.38 -10.07 -5.63
C SER A 270 -12.71 -10.59 -6.91
N VAL A 271 -11.82 -11.61 -6.81
CA VAL A 271 -11.13 -12.20 -7.97
C VAL A 271 -11.36 -13.70 -8.06
N MET A 272 -10.98 -14.48 -7.03
CA MET A 272 -11.01 -15.94 -7.12
C MET A 272 -12.43 -16.49 -7.20
N THR A 273 -13.38 -15.92 -6.43
CA THR A 273 -14.80 -16.34 -6.47
C THR A 273 -15.44 -16.06 -7.84
N PRO A 274 -15.34 -14.85 -8.43
CA PRO A 274 -15.84 -14.62 -9.79
C PRO A 274 -15.16 -15.45 -10.88
N ALA A 275 -13.87 -15.76 -10.71
CA ALA A 275 -13.12 -16.61 -11.62
C ALA A 275 -13.56 -18.08 -11.55
N GLY A 276 -14.17 -18.48 -10.43
CA GLY A 276 -14.42 -19.87 -10.04
C GLY A 276 -13.23 -20.45 -9.27
N LEU A 277 -13.39 -20.67 -7.96
CA LEU A 277 -12.30 -21.06 -7.06
C LEU A 277 -11.44 -22.23 -7.60
N GLN A 278 -12.07 -23.24 -8.22
CA GLN A 278 -11.37 -24.39 -8.78
C GLN A 278 -10.49 -24.06 -9.98
N ASN A 279 -10.82 -22.98 -10.72
CA ASN A 279 -10.02 -22.52 -11.85
C ASN A 279 -8.70 -21.89 -11.40
N GLY A 280 -8.65 -21.42 -10.14
CA GLY A 280 -7.47 -20.79 -9.55
C GLY A 280 -6.52 -21.78 -8.85
N VAL A 281 -6.88 -23.06 -8.72
CA VAL A 281 -6.02 -24.01 -8.00
C VAL A 281 -4.65 -24.12 -8.67
N GLY A 282 -3.61 -23.85 -7.89
CA GLY A 282 -2.23 -23.89 -8.36
C GLY A 282 -1.65 -22.54 -8.77
N LEU A 283 -2.43 -21.46 -8.83
CA LEU A 283 -1.91 -20.11 -9.07
C LEU A 283 -0.86 -19.74 -8.02
N LEU A 284 0.13 -18.99 -8.44
CA LEU A 284 1.23 -18.51 -7.60
C LEU A 284 1.17 -16.99 -7.51
N THR A 285 1.52 -16.46 -6.34
CA THR A 285 1.68 -15.04 -6.09
C THR A 285 2.78 -14.79 -5.08
N ALA A 286 3.16 -13.53 -4.84
CA ALA A 286 3.97 -13.12 -3.72
C ALA A 286 3.11 -12.32 -2.73
N ALA A 287 3.21 -12.64 -1.45
CA ALA A 287 2.40 -12.07 -0.39
C ALA A 287 3.27 -11.34 0.62
N TYR A 288 2.76 -10.25 1.16
CA TYR A 288 3.37 -9.49 2.27
C TYR A 288 2.41 -9.23 3.42
N VAL A 289 1.11 -9.46 3.18
CA VAL A 289 0.05 -9.39 4.21
C VAL A 289 -0.50 -10.78 4.48
N LYS A 290 -1.02 -10.99 5.69
CA LYS A 290 -1.73 -12.22 6.07
C LYS A 290 -3.02 -12.34 5.27
N ASP A 291 -3.24 -13.49 4.65
CA ASP A 291 -4.50 -13.78 3.98
C ASP A 291 -5.57 -14.13 5.06
N PRO A 292 -6.68 -13.39 5.12
CA PRO A 292 -7.71 -13.65 6.12
C PRO A 292 -8.46 -14.99 5.92
N THR A 293 -8.30 -15.61 4.75
CA THR A 293 -8.91 -16.93 4.48
C THR A 293 -8.01 -18.09 4.92
N ASP A 294 -6.74 -17.84 5.24
CA ASP A 294 -5.79 -18.88 5.62
C ASP A 294 -5.98 -19.32 7.08
N PRO A 295 -6.32 -20.61 7.32
CA PRO A 295 -6.57 -21.13 8.65
C PRO A 295 -5.40 -20.96 9.65
N GLN A 296 -4.15 -20.85 9.16
CA GLN A 296 -2.99 -20.70 10.03
C GLN A 296 -3.06 -19.43 10.90
N TRP A 297 -3.78 -18.40 10.45
CA TRP A 297 -3.93 -17.13 11.16
C TRP A 297 -5.12 -17.03 12.10
N GLN A 298 -5.99 -18.04 12.17
CA GLN A 298 -7.21 -17.98 13.00
C GLN A 298 -6.96 -17.73 14.48
N GLN A 299 -5.81 -18.20 15.01
CA GLN A 299 -5.42 -17.96 16.42
C GLN A 299 -4.46 -16.77 16.59
N ASP A 300 -4.03 -16.14 15.49
CA ASP A 300 -3.17 -14.95 15.52
C ASP A 300 -3.87 -13.75 16.16
N ALA A 301 -3.18 -13.05 17.06
CA ALA A 301 -3.76 -11.91 17.78
C ALA A 301 -4.10 -10.76 16.81
N GLY A 302 -3.23 -10.47 15.84
CA GLY A 302 -3.47 -9.43 14.84
C GLY A 302 -4.67 -9.72 13.96
N MET A 303 -4.87 -11.00 13.59
CA MET A 303 -6.04 -11.43 12.84
C MET A 303 -7.33 -11.27 13.65
N LYS A 304 -7.32 -11.65 14.93
CA LYS A 304 -8.47 -11.45 15.82
C LYS A 304 -8.83 -9.98 15.99
N ASP A 305 -7.83 -9.12 16.18
CA ASP A 305 -8.03 -7.67 16.29
C ASP A 305 -8.58 -7.07 15.00
N TRP A 306 -8.05 -7.52 13.85
CA TRP A 306 -8.56 -7.10 12.54
C TRP A 306 -10.00 -7.55 12.31
N LEU A 307 -10.36 -8.80 12.64
CA LEU A 307 -11.74 -9.30 12.54
C LEU A 307 -12.70 -8.51 13.45
N ALA A 308 -12.29 -8.19 14.68
CA ALA A 308 -13.06 -7.35 15.58
C ALA A 308 -13.26 -5.93 15.03
N PHE A 309 -12.22 -5.35 14.42
CA PHE A 309 -12.31 -4.08 13.70
C PHE A 309 -13.31 -4.17 12.54
N MET A 310 -13.21 -5.19 11.68
CA MET A 310 -14.13 -5.38 10.56
C MET A 310 -15.58 -5.48 11.02
N ALA A 311 -15.83 -6.26 12.06
CA ALA A 311 -17.18 -6.43 12.59
C ALA A 311 -17.78 -5.14 13.16
N LYS A 312 -16.96 -4.30 13.80
CA LYS A 312 -17.43 -3.10 14.51
C LYS A 312 -17.48 -1.86 13.63
N TYR A 313 -16.47 -1.64 12.80
CA TYR A 313 -16.27 -0.38 12.06
C TYR A 313 -16.43 -0.51 10.55
N ASN A 314 -16.31 -1.73 10.00
CA ASN A 314 -16.42 -1.98 8.57
C ASN A 314 -17.44 -3.10 8.26
N ALA A 315 -18.52 -3.13 9.01
CA ALA A 315 -19.59 -4.12 8.86
C ALA A 315 -20.16 -4.10 7.43
N GLY A 316 -20.30 -5.27 6.82
CA GLY A 316 -20.76 -5.40 5.43
C GLY A 316 -19.64 -5.50 4.39
N ALA A 317 -18.39 -5.16 4.72
CA ALA A 317 -17.25 -5.48 3.87
C ALA A 317 -16.86 -6.96 4.01
N SER A 318 -16.40 -7.57 2.91
CA SER A 318 -16.03 -8.99 2.91
C SER A 318 -14.75 -9.22 3.72
N VAL A 319 -14.83 -10.09 4.72
CA VAL A 319 -13.65 -10.53 5.48
C VAL A 319 -12.73 -11.47 4.68
N THR A 320 -13.11 -11.87 3.47
CA THR A 320 -12.28 -12.67 2.56
C THR A 320 -11.63 -11.83 1.47
N ASP A 321 -11.73 -10.50 1.58
CA ASP A 321 -11.05 -9.56 0.69
C ASP A 321 -9.78 -9.02 1.37
N ASN A 322 -8.62 -9.46 0.89
CA ASN A 322 -7.33 -9.02 1.42
C ASN A 322 -7.05 -7.51 1.18
N SER A 323 -7.79 -6.85 0.29
CA SER A 323 -7.74 -5.40 0.12
C SER A 323 -8.16 -4.65 1.40
N ASN A 324 -9.03 -5.27 2.23
CA ASN A 324 -9.37 -4.74 3.55
C ASN A 324 -8.18 -4.83 4.52
N VAL A 325 -7.38 -5.89 4.44
CA VAL A 325 -6.13 -6.03 5.22
C VAL A 325 -5.12 -4.97 4.80
N TYR A 326 -5.00 -4.73 3.49
CA TYR A 326 -4.16 -3.66 2.94
C TYR A 326 -4.57 -2.28 3.48
N GLY A 327 -5.84 -1.91 3.32
CA GLY A 327 -6.36 -0.61 3.78
C GLY A 327 -6.18 -0.39 5.28
N TYR A 328 -6.43 -1.43 6.09
CA TYR A 328 -6.21 -1.43 7.53
C TYR A 328 -4.75 -1.17 7.90
N SER A 329 -3.81 -1.88 7.27
CA SER A 329 -2.37 -1.78 7.56
C SER A 329 -1.79 -0.45 7.08
N ALA A 330 -2.21 0.04 5.90
CA ALA A 330 -1.82 1.35 5.40
C ALA A 330 -2.32 2.48 6.34
N ALA A 331 -3.57 2.39 6.81
CA ALA A 331 -4.12 3.35 7.77
C ALA A 331 -3.37 3.33 9.11
N GLN A 332 -2.96 2.16 9.62
CA GLN A 332 -2.10 2.06 10.81
C GLN A 332 -0.77 2.79 10.61
N THR A 333 -0.15 2.64 9.44
CA THR A 333 1.10 3.34 9.09
C THR A 333 0.90 4.85 9.12
N MET A 334 -0.18 5.35 8.51
CA MET A 334 -0.48 6.80 8.49
C MET A 334 -0.74 7.36 9.89
N VAL A 335 -1.49 6.64 10.70
CA VAL A 335 -1.76 7.04 12.10
C VAL A 335 -0.45 7.12 12.89
N GLN A 336 0.50 6.21 12.66
CA GLN A 336 1.81 6.28 13.31
C GLN A 336 2.60 7.52 12.87
N VAL A 337 2.61 7.85 11.58
CA VAL A 337 3.26 9.07 11.08
C VAL A 337 2.68 10.31 11.75
N LEU A 338 1.35 10.43 11.80
CA LEU A 338 0.68 11.58 12.43
C LEU A 338 0.95 11.66 13.94
N LYS A 339 1.03 10.52 14.63
CA LYS A 339 1.44 10.49 16.06
C LYS A 339 2.86 11.01 16.25
N GLN A 340 3.80 10.61 15.37
CA GLN A 340 5.19 11.09 15.39
C GLN A 340 5.32 12.57 15.06
N CYS A 341 4.40 13.14 14.27
CA CYS A 341 4.36 14.59 14.00
C CYS A 341 4.09 15.43 15.25
N GLY A 342 3.35 14.89 16.22
CA GLY A 342 2.98 15.62 17.44
C GLY A 342 2.22 16.91 17.13
N ASP A 343 2.74 18.04 17.61
CA ASP A 343 2.19 19.38 17.37
C ASP A 343 2.82 20.11 16.16
N ASN A 344 3.67 19.42 15.41
CA ASN A 344 4.23 19.93 14.18
C ASN A 344 3.62 19.20 12.96
N LEU A 345 2.43 19.64 12.56
CA LEU A 345 1.67 19.12 11.42
C LEU A 345 1.92 20.00 10.19
N THR A 346 3.19 20.09 9.80
CA THR A 346 3.61 20.71 8.53
C THR A 346 3.87 19.63 7.49
N HIS A 347 3.70 19.95 6.20
CA HIS A 347 3.96 19.04 5.06
C HIS A 347 5.37 18.45 5.13
N ASP A 348 6.36 19.29 5.40
CA ASP A 348 7.77 18.87 5.53
C ASP A 348 7.96 17.89 6.68
N ASN A 349 7.33 18.13 7.83
CA ASN A 349 7.45 17.22 8.96
C ASN A 349 6.69 15.92 8.76
N VAL A 350 5.55 15.94 8.08
CA VAL A 350 4.83 14.71 7.69
C VAL A 350 5.74 13.83 6.84
N MET A 351 6.38 14.37 5.80
CA MET A 351 7.32 13.62 4.97
C MET A 351 8.55 13.16 5.76
N LYS A 352 9.09 14.00 6.64
CA LYS A 352 10.20 13.62 7.53
C LYS A 352 9.86 12.44 8.43
N GLN A 353 8.67 12.43 9.02
CA GLN A 353 8.22 11.32 9.87
C GLN A 353 7.91 10.07 9.05
N ALA A 354 7.33 10.22 7.86
CA ALA A 354 7.11 9.11 6.93
C ALA A 354 8.43 8.47 6.46
N ALA A 355 9.51 9.25 6.34
CA ALA A 355 10.85 8.77 6.03
C ALA A 355 11.65 8.29 7.28
N ASN A 356 10.99 8.02 8.39
CA ASN A 356 11.60 7.57 9.64
C ASN A 356 10.73 6.52 10.33
N LEU A 357 10.37 5.48 9.60
CA LEU A 357 9.54 4.38 10.09
C LEU A 357 10.38 3.12 10.32
N ASP A 358 10.05 2.40 11.37
CA ASP A 358 10.46 1.01 11.62
C ASP A 358 9.33 0.34 12.42
N LEU A 359 8.37 -0.26 11.69
CA LEU A 359 7.12 -0.75 12.25
C LEU A 359 6.92 -2.22 11.93
N THR A 360 6.51 -2.97 12.94
CA THR A 360 5.90 -4.30 12.76
C THR A 360 4.39 -4.14 12.88
N LEU A 361 3.67 -4.35 11.78
CA LEU A 361 2.22 -4.27 11.76
C LEU A 361 1.59 -5.66 11.94
N PRO A 362 0.47 -5.77 12.70
CA PRO A 362 -0.10 -7.06 13.07
C PRO A 362 -0.53 -7.92 11.88
N MET A 363 -0.93 -7.28 10.75
CA MET A 363 -1.44 -7.98 9.57
C MET A 363 -0.40 -8.13 8.45
N LEU A 364 0.84 -7.69 8.64
CA LEU A 364 1.95 -8.09 7.77
C LEU A 364 2.41 -9.52 8.10
N LEU A 365 3.02 -10.18 7.13
CA LEU A 365 3.60 -11.51 7.35
C LEU A 365 4.77 -11.44 8.34
N PRO A 366 5.04 -12.51 9.10
CA PRO A 366 6.23 -12.60 9.94
C PRO A 366 7.50 -12.33 9.12
N GLY A 367 8.34 -11.42 9.61
CA GLY A 367 9.57 -11.00 8.92
C GLY A 367 9.37 -9.92 7.86
N VAL A 368 8.13 -9.48 7.62
CA VAL A 368 7.81 -8.29 6.81
C VAL A 368 7.52 -7.12 7.75
N ASN A 369 8.16 -6.00 7.52
CA ASN A 369 7.96 -4.77 8.29
C ASN A 369 7.86 -3.56 7.38
N VAL A 370 7.37 -2.45 7.91
CA VAL A 370 7.39 -1.13 7.25
C VAL A 370 8.64 -0.41 7.73
N LYS A 371 9.59 -0.18 6.83
CA LYS A 371 10.84 0.50 7.16
C LYS A 371 11.18 1.52 6.07
N THR A 372 11.51 2.74 6.49
CA THR A 372 11.85 3.84 5.57
C THR A 372 13.07 4.60 6.06
N GLY A 373 13.66 5.36 5.17
CA GLY A 373 14.79 6.26 5.46
C GLY A 373 14.73 7.51 4.58
N PRO A 374 15.59 8.51 4.82
CA PRO A 374 15.63 9.73 4.01
C PRO A 374 15.91 9.46 2.52
N ASP A 375 16.66 8.41 2.23
CA ASP A 375 17.02 7.97 0.88
C ASP A 375 16.29 6.70 0.44
N ASP A 376 15.34 6.22 1.24
CA ASP A 376 14.59 4.99 1.01
C ASP A 376 13.08 5.20 1.19
N PHE A 377 12.37 5.31 0.06
CA PHE A 377 10.92 5.49 -0.02
C PHE A 377 10.19 4.19 -0.47
N TYR A 378 10.79 3.03 -0.14
CA TYR A 378 10.18 1.71 -0.30
C TYR A 378 9.82 1.10 1.06
N PRO A 379 8.65 1.44 1.64
CA PRO A 379 8.31 1.06 3.01
C PRO A 379 8.27 -0.45 3.25
N ILE A 380 7.85 -1.22 2.24
CA ILE A 380 7.80 -2.70 2.32
C ILE A 380 8.61 -3.26 1.17
N GLU A 381 9.63 -4.07 1.50
CA GLU A 381 10.54 -4.67 0.51
C GLU A 381 10.62 -6.20 0.62
N ARG A 382 9.78 -6.83 1.47
CA ARG A 382 9.80 -8.27 1.69
C ARG A 382 8.49 -8.92 1.34
N GLU A 383 8.59 -10.08 0.67
CA GLU A 383 7.46 -10.87 0.22
C GLU A 383 7.77 -12.37 0.35
N GLN A 384 6.74 -13.19 0.46
CA GLN A 384 6.85 -14.63 0.45
C GLN A 384 5.92 -15.21 -0.61
N LEU A 385 6.37 -16.25 -1.32
CA LEU A 385 5.52 -16.93 -2.30
C LEU A 385 4.33 -17.60 -1.63
N ALA A 386 3.19 -17.54 -2.30
CA ALA A 386 1.97 -18.23 -1.92
C ALA A 386 1.34 -18.95 -3.12
N LYS A 387 0.64 -20.03 -2.83
CA LYS A 387 -0.05 -20.85 -3.83
C LYS A 387 -1.52 -20.98 -3.46
N PHE A 388 -2.41 -20.75 -4.39
CA PHE A 388 -3.84 -20.92 -4.15
C PHE A 388 -4.23 -22.41 -4.17
N ASP A 389 -4.88 -22.88 -3.12
CA ASP A 389 -5.30 -24.29 -2.96
C ASP A 389 -6.76 -24.57 -3.36
N GLY A 390 -7.47 -23.53 -3.82
CA GLY A 390 -8.91 -23.58 -4.13
C GLY A 390 -9.79 -22.97 -3.03
N LYS A 391 -9.19 -22.52 -1.91
CA LYS A 391 -9.88 -21.86 -0.80
C LYS A 391 -9.11 -20.67 -0.27
N THR A 392 -7.79 -20.80 -0.14
CA THR A 392 -6.90 -19.82 0.46
C THR A 392 -5.53 -19.80 -0.23
N TRP A 393 -4.75 -18.76 0.04
CA TRP A 393 -3.37 -18.64 -0.37
C TRP A 393 -2.43 -19.21 0.70
N VAL A 394 -1.83 -20.37 0.39
CA VAL A 394 -0.92 -21.08 1.29
C VAL A 394 0.51 -20.63 1.03
N LEU A 395 1.16 -20.08 2.06
CA LEU A 395 2.54 -19.63 1.99
C LEU A 395 3.50 -20.82 1.80
N PHE A 396 4.55 -20.61 1.02
CA PHE A 396 5.64 -21.58 0.87
C PHE A 396 6.97 -20.89 0.57
N GLY A 397 8.06 -21.67 0.68
CA GLY A 397 9.40 -21.16 0.44
C GLY A 397 9.89 -20.18 1.52
N LYS A 398 10.91 -19.40 1.16
CA LYS A 398 11.51 -18.37 2.04
C LYS A 398 10.85 -17.01 1.84
N VAL A 399 11.11 -16.09 2.75
CA VAL A 399 10.87 -14.67 2.55
C VAL A 399 11.97 -14.10 1.67
N TYR A 400 11.60 -13.39 0.63
CA TYR A 400 12.49 -12.69 -0.30
C TYR A 400 12.56 -11.20 0.06
N GLY A 401 13.58 -10.50 -0.43
CA GLY A 401 13.76 -9.06 -0.26
C GLY A 401 14.80 -8.70 0.80
N ARG A 402 14.96 -7.41 1.07
CA ARG A 402 15.98 -6.84 1.98
C ARG A 402 15.52 -6.79 3.42
#